data_32e0c1adbdda20df335af58e8d498e3c
#
_entry.id   32e0c1adbdda20df335af58e8d498e3c
#
_cell.length_a   1.000
_cell.length_b   1.000
_cell.length_c   1.000
_cell.angle_alpha   90.00
_cell.angle_beta   90.00
_cell.angle_gamma   90.00
#
_symmetry.space_group_name_H-M   'P 1'
#
loop_
_entity.id
_entity.type
_entity.pdbx_description
1 polymer ?
#
loop_
_entity_poly.entity_id
_entity_poly.type
_entity_poly.pdbx_seq_one_letter_code
_entity_poly.pdbx_strand_id
1 'polypeptide(L)'
;ILMRYINSWIAPILTFTAEEIYLKIPNSKESIYLDDWFSYSVDIDEKSIELFDSLYNIKSDVSRLIEEARNNEVVGSSLECKIEMICNNKLYEKLKPLEAELKFIFIVSEFYLIMGEDDDNYVLDRNNEKLRINVLKSGNKKCERCWHLNETVGTINDAPTICQRCHDNVHGDGAVSYTHLTLPTSRS
;
A
#
# COMPACT_ATOMS: atom_id res chain seq x y z
N ILE A 1 -11.55 15.73 0.86
CA ILE A 1 -10.41 16.65 0.62
C ILE A 1 -9.69 16.23 -0.67
N LEU A 2 -9.04 15.04 -0.75
CA LEU A 2 -8.24 14.59 -1.89
C LEU A 2 -9.01 14.64 -3.21
N MET A 3 -10.26 14.15 -3.23
CA MET A 3 -11.12 14.20 -4.43
C MET A 3 -11.33 15.61 -4.95
N ARG A 4 -11.52 16.59 -4.06
CA ARG A 4 -11.68 18.01 -4.47
C ARG A 4 -10.41 18.56 -5.10
N TYR A 5 -9.23 18.26 -4.54
CA TYR A 5 -7.95 18.66 -5.14
C TYR A 5 -7.77 18.08 -6.54
N ILE A 6 -7.89 16.76 -6.66
CA ILE A 6 -7.72 16.08 -7.94
C ILE A 6 -8.70 16.65 -8.96
N ASN A 7 -9.96 16.82 -8.57
CA ASN A 7 -10.99 17.32 -9.47
C ASN A 7 -10.72 18.77 -9.92
N SER A 8 -10.25 19.65 -9.01
CA SER A 8 -9.84 21.01 -9.37
C SER A 8 -8.66 21.03 -10.34
N TRP A 9 -7.67 20.14 -10.16
CA TRP A 9 -6.51 20.08 -11.06
C TRP A 9 -6.84 19.56 -12.45
N ILE A 10 -7.77 18.60 -12.58
CA ILE A 10 -8.15 18.04 -13.88
C ILE A 10 -9.21 18.88 -14.59
N ALA A 11 -9.95 19.75 -13.91
CA ALA A 11 -11.03 20.55 -14.49
C ALA A 11 -10.63 21.33 -15.74
N PRO A 12 -9.47 22.00 -15.81
CA PRO A 12 -9.04 22.72 -17.01
C PRO A 12 -8.74 21.82 -18.22
N ILE A 13 -8.50 20.51 -17.98
CA ILE A 13 -8.10 19.55 -19.01
C ILE A 13 -9.29 18.64 -19.38
N LEU A 14 -9.96 18.09 -18.38
CA LEU A 14 -11.07 17.15 -18.51
C LEU A 14 -12.38 17.79 -18.06
N THR A 15 -12.76 18.88 -18.71
CA THR A 15 -13.86 19.77 -18.37
C THR A 15 -15.15 19.04 -17.99
N PHE A 16 -15.67 18.20 -18.86
CA PHE A 16 -16.95 17.51 -18.65
C PHE A 16 -16.84 16.44 -17.56
N THR A 17 -15.77 15.66 -17.56
CA THR A 17 -15.53 14.63 -16.53
C THR A 17 -15.40 15.26 -15.13
N ALA A 18 -14.68 16.38 -15.02
CA ALA A 18 -14.53 17.08 -13.76
C ALA A 18 -15.88 17.62 -13.26
N GLU A 19 -16.73 18.13 -14.15
CA GLU A 19 -18.06 18.58 -13.79
C GLU A 19 -18.94 17.42 -13.30
N GLU A 20 -18.94 16.29 -14.00
CA GLU A 20 -19.70 15.09 -13.57
C GLU A 20 -19.25 14.59 -12.18
N ILE A 21 -17.94 14.58 -11.93
CA ILE A 21 -17.39 14.19 -10.61
C ILE A 21 -17.81 15.20 -9.56
N TYR A 22 -17.70 16.51 -9.86
CA TYR A 22 -18.00 17.58 -8.94
C TYR A 22 -19.43 17.51 -8.43
N LEU A 23 -20.39 17.29 -9.31
CA LEU A 23 -21.81 17.16 -8.97
C LEU A 23 -22.14 15.94 -8.09
N LYS A 24 -21.21 14.96 -7.96
CA LYS A 24 -21.33 13.82 -7.03
C LYS A 24 -20.70 14.09 -5.67
N ILE A 25 -19.95 15.17 -5.52
CA ILE A 25 -19.33 15.52 -4.24
C ILE A 25 -20.41 16.16 -3.33
N PRO A 26 -20.56 15.68 -2.08
CA PRO A 26 -21.51 16.30 -1.14
C PRO A 26 -21.23 17.80 -0.93
N ASN A 27 -22.29 18.61 -0.87
CA ASN A 27 -22.23 20.06 -0.71
C ASN A 27 -21.45 20.79 -1.83
N SER A 28 -21.46 20.26 -3.04
CA SER A 28 -20.98 20.98 -4.23
C SER A 28 -21.91 22.12 -4.61
N LYS A 29 -21.37 23.17 -5.23
CA LYS A 29 -22.15 24.23 -5.87
C LYS A 29 -22.77 23.72 -7.18
N GLU A 30 -23.38 24.61 -7.94
CA GLU A 30 -24.04 24.29 -9.22
C GLU A 30 -23.04 23.80 -10.28
N SER A 31 -21.80 24.29 -10.26
CA SER A 31 -20.73 23.89 -11.17
C SER A 31 -19.36 24.10 -10.54
N ILE A 32 -18.37 23.25 -10.94
CA ILE A 32 -16.97 23.41 -10.53
C ILE A 32 -16.39 24.75 -11.00
N TYR A 33 -16.87 25.28 -12.12
CA TYR A 33 -16.39 26.54 -12.70
C TYR A 33 -16.94 27.76 -12.02
N LEU A 34 -17.93 27.59 -11.14
CA LEU A 34 -18.49 28.65 -10.27
C LEU A 34 -17.91 28.55 -8.85
N ASP A 35 -17.05 27.60 -8.60
CA ASP A 35 -16.38 27.44 -7.31
C ASP A 35 -14.99 28.06 -7.33
N ASP A 36 -14.51 28.43 -6.13
CA ASP A 36 -13.16 28.90 -5.95
C ASP A 36 -12.15 27.76 -6.09
N TRP A 37 -10.91 28.11 -6.42
CA TRP A 37 -9.83 27.13 -6.44
C TRP A 37 -9.69 26.48 -5.05
N PHE A 38 -9.86 25.17 -5.00
CA PHE A 38 -9.83 24.46 -3.72
C PHE A 38 -8.43 24.53 -3.11
N SER A 39 -8.31 25.14 -1.95
CA SER A 39 -7.10 25.14 -1.14
C SER A 39 -7.39 24.66 0.28
N TYR A 40 -6.52 23.84 0.81
CA TYR A 40 -6.59 23.31 2.16
C TYR A 40 -5.18 23.22 2.72
N SER A 41 -4.94 23.78 3.88
CA SER A 41 -3.68 23.61 4.58
C SER A 41 -3.69 22.25 5.29
N VAL A 42 -2.72 21.43 5.00
CA VAL A 42 -2.48 20.18 5.71
C VAL A 42 -1.31 20.39 6.65
N ASP A 43 -1.55 20.17 7.92
CA ASP A 43 -0.47 20.08 8.89
C ASP A 43 0.21 18.72 8.70
N ILE A 44 1.40 18.70 8.11
CA ILE A 44 2.13 17.47 7.83
C ILE A 44 3.11 17.22 8.99
N ASP A 45 2.91 16.10 9.67
CA ASP A 45 3.82 15.65 10.71
C ASP A 45 5.17 15.23 10.10
N GLU A 46 6.27 15.82 10.58
CA GLU A 46 7.64 15.53 10.13
C GLU A 46 7.98 14.04 10.24
N LYS A 47 7.50 13.36 11.28
CA LYS A 47 7.69 11.91 11.45
C LYS A 47 7.06 11.10 10.33
N SER A 48 5.90 11.55 9.84
CA SER A 48 5.24 10.93 8.70
C SER A 48 6.06 11.11 7.42
N ILE A 49 6.68 12.28 7.22
CA ILE A 49 7.56 12.51 6.07
C ILE A 49 8.77 11.57 6.14
N GLU A 50 9.46 11.50 7.27
CA GLU A 50 10.61 10.61 7.47
C GLU A 50 10.25 9.13 7.25
N LEU A 51 9.05 8.71 7.68
CA LEU A 51 8.55 7.37 7.45
C LEU A 51 8.36 7.09 5.96
N PHE A 52 7.71 8.01 5.24
CA PHE A 52 7.51 7.86 3.79
C PHE A 52 8.80 7.88 3.00
N ASP A 53 9.78 8.70 3.37
CA ASP A 53 11.10 8.72 2.75
C ASP A 53 11.83 7.38 2.95
N SER A 54 11.77 6.81 4.16
CA SER A 54 12.32 5.48 4.43
C SER A 54 11.60 4.41 3.60
N LEU A 55 10.27 4.42 3.56
CA LEU A 55 9.48 3.48 2.75
C LEU A 55 9.77 3.60 1.26
N TYR A 56 9.93 4.81 0.75
CA TYR A 56 10.26 5.04 -0.66
C TYR A 56 11.62 4.45 -1.04
N ASN A 57 12.63 4.67 -0.19
CA ASN A 57 13.95 4.10 -0.38
C ASN A 57 13.94 2.56 -0.34
N ILE A 58 13.27 1.99 0.67
CA ILE A 58 13.11 0.53 0.80
C ILE A 58 12.36 -0.05 -0.40
N LYS A 59 11.32 0.64 -0.89
CA LYS A 59 10.57 0.21 -2.08
C LYS A 59 11.47 0.12 -3.32
N SER A 60 12.38 1.06 -3.49
CA SER A 60 13.37 1.02 -4.58
C SER A 60 14.27 -0.21 -4.48
N ASP A 61 14.76 -0.53 -3.27
CA ASP A 61 15.59 -1.71 -3.04
C ASP A 61 14.82 -3.02 -3.24
N VAL A 62 13.58 -3.11 -2.72
CA VAL A 62 12.69 -4.26 -2.93
C VAL A 62 12.43 -4.47 -4.42
N SER A 63 12.12 -3.41 -5.17
CA SER A 63 11.85 -3.49 -6.60
C SER A 63 13.07 -4.00 -7.38
N ARG A 64 14.26 -3.52 -7.05
CA ARG A 64 15.51 -3.99 -7.64
C ARG A 64 15.75 -5.48 -7.39
N LEU A 65 15.57 -5.92 -6.14
CA LEU A 65 15.75 -7.33 -5.78
C LEU A 65 14.70 -8.25 -6.42
N ILE A 66 13.46 -7.78 -6.60
CA ILE A 66 12.42 -8.51 -7.34
C ILE A 66 12.83 -8.67 -8.81
N GLU A 67 13.35 -7.62 -9.44
CA GLU A 67 13.84 -7.72 -10.83
C GLU A 67 15.07 -8.64 -10.95
N GLU A 68 15.97 -8.65 -9.99
CA GLU A 68 17.07 -9.62 -9.92
C GLU A 68 16.54 -11.06 -9.80
N ALA A 69 15.56 -11.31 -8.92
CA ALA A 69 14.94 -12.62 -8.77
C ALA A 69 14.18 -13.06 -10.04
N ARG A 70 13.60 -12.12 -10.76
CA ARG A 70 12.91 -12.34 -12.03
C ARG A 70 13.88 -12.70 -13.15
N ASN A 71 15.00 -12.01 -13.25
CA ASN A 71 16.07 -12.31 -14.20
C ASN A 71 16.71 -13.68 -13.95
N ASN A 72 16.72 -14.13 -12.68
CA ASN A 72 17.21 -15.44 -12.28
C ASN A 72 16.10 -16.52 -12.33
N GLU A 73 14.94 -16.23 -12.92
CA GLU A 73 13.81 -17.15 -13.10
C GLU A 73 13.24 -17.72 -11.78
N VAL A 74 13.50 -17.07 -10.63
CA VAL A 74 12.97 -17.48 -9.33
C VAL A 74 11.47 -17.16 -9.24
N VAL A 75 11.07 -16.01 -9.78
CA VAL A 75 9.67 -15.52 -9.81
C VAL A 75 9.33 -14.95 -11.18
N GLY A 76 8.04 -15.02 -11.57
CA GLY A 76 7.56 -14.46 -12.83
C GLY A 76 7.03 -13.03 -12.69
N SER A 77 6.51 -12.68 -11.52
CA SER A 77 5.95 -11.36 -11.25
C SER A 77 6.10 -10.97 -9.77
N SER A 78 5.97 -9.68 -9.45
CA SER A 78 6.01 -9.20 -8.07
C SER A 78 4.92 -9.82 -7.19
N LEU A 79 3.74 -10.11 -7.76
CA LEU A 79 2.65 -10.78 -7.04
C LEU A 79 2.89 -12.28 -6.80
N GLU A 80 3.95 -12.86 -7.31
CA GLU A 80 4.41 -14.19 -6.93
C GLU A 80 5.40 -14.17 -5.76
N CYS A 81 5.84 -12.98 -5.35
CA CYS A 81 6.86 -12.84 -4.32
C CYS A 81 6.29 -12.94 -2.90
N LYS A 82 7.07 -13.61 -2.08
CA LYS A 82 7.09 -13.55 -0.63
C LYS A 82 8.35 -12.78 -0.23
N ILE A 83 8.21 -11.72 0.54
CA ILE A 83 9.33 -10.92 1.05
C ILE A 83 9.51 -11.20 2.54
N GLU A 84 10.74 -11.47 2.93
CA GLU A 84 11.18 -11.50 4.32
C GLU A 84 12.17 -10.37 4.53
N MET A 85 11.76 -9.36 5.28
CA MET A 85 12.59 -8.22 5.64
C MET A 85 13.07 -8.36 7.06
N ILE A 86 14.37 -8.55 7.23
CA ILE A 86 15.03 -8.60 8.52
C ILE A 86 15.66 -7.24 8.73
N CYS A 87 15.31 -6.56 9.82
CA CYS A 87 15.78 -5.21 10.09
C CYS A 87 16.16 -5.02 11.56
N ASN A 88 16.96 -3.99 11.83
CA ASN A 88 17.32 -3.62 13.19
C ASN A 88 16.11 -3.09 13.94
N ASN A 89 16.22 -3.02 15.28
CA ASN A 89 15.13 -2.61 16.16
C ASN A 89 14.55 -1.23 15.78
N LYS A 90 15.40 -0.26 15.42
CA LYS A 90 14.96 1.09 15.06
C LYS A 90 14.00 1.09 13.86
N LEU A 91 14.33 0.35 12.80
CA LEU A 91 13.51 0.26 11.60
C LEU A 91 12.28 -0.63 11.86
N TYR A 92 12.44 -1.70 12.64
CA TYR A 92 11.34 -2.58 13.02
C TYR A 92 10.22 -1.83 13.72
N GLU A 93 10.51 -1.09 14.79
CA GLU A 93 9.52 -0.29 15.54
C GLU A 93 8.84 0.77 14.65
N LYS A 94 9.58 1.34 13.72
CA LYS A 94 9.07 2.33 12.76
C LYS A 94 8.07 1.72 11.77
N LEU A 95 8.31 0.49 11.30
CA LEU A 95 7.50 -0.19 10.30
C LEU A 95 6.39 -1.08 10.88
N LYS A 96 6.52 -1.54 12.13
CA LYS A 96 5.58 -2.45 12.78
C LYS A 96 4.12 -1.98 12.73
N PRO A 97 3.80 -0.69 12.95
CA PRO A 97 2.42 -0.20 12.83
C PRO A 97 1.80 -0.38 11.44
N LEU A 98 2.65 -0.48 10.41
CA LEU A 98 2.24 -0.61 9.01
C LEU A 98 2.39 -2.04 8.46
N GLU A 99 2.74 -3.02 9.31
CA GLU A 99 3.08 -4.38 8.87
C GLU A 99 2.01 -5.01 7.94
N ALA A 100 0.73 -4.82 8.26
CA ALA A 100 -0.39 -5.34 7.46
C ALA A 100 -0.47 -4.70 6.06
N GLU A 101 0.04 -3.47 5.91
CA GLU A 101 -0.01 -2.69 4.68
C GLU A 101 1.25 -2.85 3.81
N LEU A 102 2.36 -3.31 4.40
CA LEU A 102 3.64 -3.38 3.69
C LEU A 102 3.56 -4.23 2.41
N LYS A 103 2.79 -5.32 2.40
CA LYS A 103 2.57 -6.13 1.19
C LYS A 103 1.91 -5.34 0.05
N PHE A 104 1.04 -4.39 0.35
CA PHE A 104 0.40 -3.53 -0.64
C PHE A 104 1.32 -2.39 -1.08
N ILE A 105 2.09 -1.82 -0.16
CA ILE A 105 3.08 -0.77 -0.46
C ILE A 105 4.15 -1.30 -1.41
N PHE A 106 4.62 -2.53 -1.19
CA PHE A 106 5.65 -3.18 -2.01
C PHE A 106 5.08 -3.97 -3.21
N ILE A 107 3.75 -4.11 -3.29
CA ILE A 107 3.03 -4.82 -4.38
C ILE A 107 3.49 -6.29 -4.46
N VAL A 108 3.45 -6.98 -3.32
CA VAL A 108 3.80 -8.41 -3.19
C VAL A 108 2.66 -9.18 -2.54
N SER A 109 2.64 -10.50 -2.67
CA SER A 109 1.58 -11.32 -2.07
C SER A 109 1.75 -11.54 -0.58
N GLU A 110 2.99 -11.72 -0.15
CA GLU A 110 3.33 -11.97 1.25
C GLU A 110 4.48 -11.06 1.68
N PHE A 111 4.39 -10.53 2.89
CA PHE A 111 5.44 -9.73 3.50
C PHE A 111 5.57 -10.05 4.97
N TYR A 112 6.77 -10.32 5.41
CA TYR A 112 7.11 -10.64 6.80
C TYR A 112 8.17 -9.66 7.29
N LEU A 113 7.83 -8.93 8.34
CA LEU A 113 8.76 -8.05 9.04
C LEU A 113 9.38 -8.80 10.21
N ILE A 114 10.68 -8.96 10.20
CA ILE A 114 11.44 -9.76 11.18
C ILE A 114 12.43 -8.84 11.88
N MET A 115 12.39 -8.83 13.19
CA MET A 115 13.41 -8.15 13.98
C MET A 115 14.67 -9.00 13.98
N GLY A 116 15.77 -8.46 13.46
CA GLY A 116 17.08 -9.09 13.49
C GLY A 116 17.83 -8.71 14.74
N GLU A 117 18.73 -9.59 15.19
CA GLU A 117 19.75 -9.24 16.16
C GLU A 117 20.82 -8.35 15.49
N ASP A 118 21.61 -7.60 16.25
CA ASP A 118 22.68 -6.73 15.74
C ASP A 118 23.84 -7.56 15.14
N ASP A 119 23.50 -8.49 14.25
CA ASP A 119 24.43 -9.32 13.53
C ASP A 119 24.89 -8.63 12.24
N ASP A 120 26.18 -8.72 11.90
CA ASP A 120 26.87 -8.01 10.79
C ASP A 120 26.40 -8.40 9.37
N ASN A 121 25.29 -9.12 9.23
CA ASN A 121 24.74 -9.62 7.97
C ASN A 121 23.71 -8.72 7.28
N TYR A 122 23.62 -7.45 7.66
CA TYR A 122 22.78 -6.49 6.96
C TYR A 122 23.44 -6.04 5.65
N VAL A 123 22.68 -6.06 4.56
CA VAL A 123 23.19 -5.73 3.22
C VAL A 123 23.00 -4.25 2.89
N LEU A 124 22.03 -3.60 3.54
CA LEU A 124 21.70 -2.21 3.31
C LEU A 124 21.76 -1.45 4.64
N ASP A 125 22.50 -0.35 4.66
CA ASP A 125 22.59 0.57 5.80
C ASP A 125 22.35 2.00 5.28
N ARG A 126 21.25 2.61 5.72
CA ARG A 126 20.90 4.00 5.43
C ARG A 126 20.45 4.68 6.70
N ASN A 127 21.14 5.72 7.13
CA ASN A 127 20.80 6.50 8.33
C ASN A 127 20.64 5.68 9.62
N ASN A 128 21.50 4.67 9.83
CA ASN A 128 21.37 3.67 10.89
C ASN A 128 20.11 2.78 10.79
N GLU A 129 19.47 2.72 9.64
CA GLU A 129 18.41 1.76 9.32
C GLU A 129 19.05 0.60 8.56
N LYS A 130 19.39 -0.45 9.29
CA LYS A 130 20.03 -1.65 8.74
C LYS A 130 18.98 -2.68 8.38
N LEU A 131 19.04 -3.24 7.17
CA LEU A 131 18.09 -4.24 6.71
C LEU A 131 18.71 -5.25 5.75
N ARG A 132 18.10 -6.44 5.70
CA ARG A 132 18.31 -7.47 4.69
C ARG A 132 16.94 -7.89 4.15
N ILE A 133 16.85 -8.03 2.84
CA ILE A 133 15.62 -8.40 2.13
C ILE A 133 15.87 -9.73 1.42
N ASN A 134 15.07 -10.73 1.73
CA ASN A 134 15.02 -12.01 1.02
C ASN A 134 13.79 -12.02 0.11
N VAL A 135 13.99 -12.26 -1.18
CA VAL A 135 12.90 -12.45 -2.16
C VAL A 135 12.73 -13.92 -2.43
N LEU A 136 11.58 -14.46 -2.10
CA LEU A 136 11.23 -15.86 -2.25
C LEU A 136 9.98 -16.00 -3.12
N LYS A 137 9.77 -17.17 -3.71
CA LYS A 137 8.52 -17.49 -4.39
C LYS A 137 7.48 -17.90 -3.35
N SER A 138 6.26 -17.33 -3.43
CA SER A 138 5.14 -17.76 -2.61
C SER A 138 4.66 -19.15 -3.03
N GLY A 139 4.35 -20.00 -2.06
CA GLY A 139 3.76 -21.33 -2.28
C GLY A 139 2.23 -21.33 -2.34
N ASN A 140 1.58 -20.18 -2.14
CA ASN A 140 0.13 -20.08 -2.07
C ASN A 140 -0.53 -20.09 -3.45
N LYS A 141 -1.85 -20.31 -3.49
CA LYS A 141 -2.65 -20.28 -4.72
C LYS A 141 -3.00 -18.85 -5.12
N LYS A 142 -3.08 -18.63 -6.43
CA LYS A 142 -3.44 -17.33 -7.01
C LYS A 142 -4.94 -17.08 -6.90
N CYS A 143 -5.31 -15.92 -6.37
CA CYS A 143 -6.68 -15.43 -6.40
C CYS A 143 -7.02 -14.91 -7.81
N GLU A 144 -8.11 -15.40 -8.43
CA GLU A 144 -8.51 -14.97 -9.78
C GLU A 144 -8.95 -13.50 -9.87
N ARG A 145 -9.40 -12.92 -8.74
CA ARG A 145 -9.87 -11.53 -8.71
C ARG A 145 -8.77 -10.51 -8.46
N CYS A 146 -7.95 -10.68 -7.42
CA CYS A 146 -6.92 -9.69 -7.07
C CYS A 146 -5.51 -10.10 -7.49
N TRP A 147 -5.34 -11.31 -7.97
CA TRP A 147 -4.10 -11.92 -8.48
C TRP A 147 -3.00 -12.14 -7.44
N HIS A 148 -3.22 -11.75 -6.18
CA HIS A 148 -2.31 -12.11 -5.10
C HIS A 148 -2.35 -13.62 -4.84
N LEU A 149 -1.23 -14.18 -4.48
CA LEU A 149 -1.17 -15.54 -3.94
C LEU A 149 -1.56 -15.46 -2.46
N ASN A 150 -2.54 -16.27 -2.05
CA ASN A 150 -3.08 -16.19 -0.70
C ASN A 150 -3.50 -17.57 -0.21
N GLU A 151 -3.23 -17.87 1.06
CA GLU A 151 -3.53 -19.14 1.71
C GLU A 151 -5.03 -19.46 1.76
N THR A 152 -5.89 -18.42 1.77
CA THR A 152 -7.34 -18.61 1.84
C THR A 152 -7.97 -19.00 0.50
N VAL A 153 -7.21 -19.01 -0.60
CA VAL A 153 -7.72 -19.47 -1.90
C VAL A 153 -7.90 -20.97 -1.88
N GLY A 154 -9.13 -21.42 -2.11
CA GLY A 154 -9.52 -22.84 -2.05
C GLY A 154 -10.12 -23.27 -0.71
N THR A 155 -10.23 -22.36 0.28
CA THR A 155 -10.85 -22.67 1.59
C THR A 155 -12.31 -22.24 1.69
N ILE A 156 -12.79 -21.41 0.76
CA ILE A 156 -14.16 -20.87 0.74
C ILE A 156 -15.02 -21.74 -0.17
N ASN A 157 -16.02 -22.44 0.39
CA ASN A 157 -16.79 -23.45 -0.33
C ASN A 157 -17.59 -22.90 -1.51
N ASP A 158 -18.18 -21.70 -1.38
CA ASP A 158 -19.02 -21.03 -2.39
C ASP A 158 -18.20 -20.20 -3.38
N ALA A 159 -16.92 -19.93 -3.09
CA ALA A 159 -16.04 -19.14 -3.93
C ALA A 159 -14.57 -19.63 -3.87
N PRO A 160 -14.26 -20.86 -4.30
CA PRO A 160 -12.96 -21.48 -4.08
C PRO A 160 -11.80 -20.85 -4.87
N THR A 161 -12.09 -20.02 -5.86
CA THR A 161 -11.07 -19.40 -6.73
C THR A 161 -10.61 -18.03 -6.26
N ILE A 162 -11.26 -17.45 -5.24
CA ILE A 162 -10.92 -16.12 -4.70
C ILE A 162 -10.49 -16.19 -3.24
N CYS A 163 -9.69 -15.22 -2.80
CA CYS A 163 -9.25 -15.11 -1.41
C CYS A 163 -10.35 -14.50 -0.53
N GLN A 164 -10.23 -14.68 0.81
CA GLN A 164 -11.21 -14.20 1.79
C GLN A 164 -11.51 -12.70 1.61
N ARG A 165 -10.50 -11.85 1.48
CA ARG A 165 -10.71 -10.41 1.25
C ARG A 165 -11.56 -10.12 0.01
N CYS A 166 -11.33 -10.87 -1.08
CA CYS A 166 -12.12 -10.69 -2.29
C CYS A 166 -13.55 -11.21 -2.12
N HIS A 167 -13.73 -12.30 -1.39
CA HIS A 167 -15.03 -12.84 -1.05
C HIS A 167 -15.84 -11.82 -0.23
N ASP A 168 -15.26 -11.28 0.84
CA ASP A 168 -15.92 -10.29 1.70
C ASP A 168 -16.29 -9.01 0.94
N ASN A 169 -15.47 -8.60 -0.03
CA ASN A 169 -15.76 -7.45 -0.88
C ASN A 169 -16.85 -7.70 -1.94
N VAL A 170 -17.12 -8.96 -2.30
CA VAL A 170 -18.12 -9.32 -3.32
C VAL A 170 -19.46 -9.72 -2.67
N HIS A 171 -19.40 -10.46 -1.58
CA HIS A 171 -20.56 -11.09 -0.94
C HIS A 171 -20.87 -10.54 0.45
N GLY A 172 -19.96 -9.80 1.06
CA GLY A 172 -20.15 -9.15 2.36
C GLY A 172 -20.67 -7.72 2.24
N ASP A 173 -20.86 -7.08 3.39
CA ASP A 173 -21.30 -5.67 3.48
C ASP A 173 -20.23 -4.65 3.02
N GLY A 174 -19.28 -5.09 2.21
CA GLY A 174 -18.18 -4.26 1.75
C GLY A 174 -17.22 -3.90 2.88
N ALA A 175 -16.91 -4.86 3.74
CA ALA A 175 -15.87 -4.72 4.74
C ALA A 175 -14.52 -4.50 4.02
N VAL A 176 -14.34 -3.26 3.57
CA VAL A 176 -13.02 -2.76 3.21
C VAL A 176 -12.27 -2.80 4.53
N SER A 177 -11.32 -3.73 4.64
CA SER A 177 -10.31 -3.65 5.70
C SER A 177 -9.47 -2.41 5.40
N TYR A 178 -10.05 -1.25 5.64
CA TYR A 178 -9.26 -0.05 5.84
C TYR A 178 -8.61 -0.25 7.22
N THR A 179 -7.35 -0.52 7.25
CA THR A 179 -6.57 -0.13 8.40
C THR A 179 -6.77 1.37 8.50
N HIS A 180 -7.64 1.75 9.42
CA HIS A 180 -7.85 3.14 9.73
C HIS A 180 -6.54 3.68 10.29
N LEU A 181 -5.79 4.38 9.47
CA LEU A 181 -5.07 5.53 9.95
C LEU A 181 -6.15 6.51 10.39
N THR A 182 -6.69 6.31 11.58
CA THR A 182 -7.49 7.29 12.26
C THR A 182 -6.55 8.43 12.60
N LEU A 183 -6.47 9.40 11.71
CA LEU A 183 -5.99 10.71 12.10
C LEU A 183 -6.86 11.15 13.27
N PRO A 184 -6.28 11.50 14.43
CA PRO A 184 -7.04 11.98 15.55
C PRO A 184 -7.75 13.26 15.11
N THR A 185 -9.05 13.17 14.84
CA THR A 185 -9.90 14.34 14.72
C THR A 185 -10.07 14.90 16.12
N SER A 186 -9.23 15.86 16.49
CA SER A 186 -9.49 16.71 17.65
C SER A 186 -10.79 17.46 17.38
N ARG A 187 -11.89 17.00 17.95
CA ARG A 187 -13.09 17.81 18.14
C ARG A 187 -12.81 18.69 19.36
N SER A 188 -12.62 19.97 19.14
CA SER A 188 -12.95 21.02 20.12
C SER A 188 -14.40 21.45 19.93
#